data_0eb8181451d606e98a4ebf6e420e08e5
#
_entry.id   0eb8181451d606e98a4ebf6e420e08e5
#
_cell.length_a   1.000
_cell.length_b   1.000
_cell.length_c   1.000
_cell.angle_alpha   90.00
_cell.angle_beta   90.00
_cell.angle_gamma   90.00
#
_symmetry.space_group_name_H-M   'P 1'
#
loop_
_entity.id
_entity.type
_entity.pdbx_description
1 polymer ?
#
loop_
_entity_poly.entity_id
_entity_poly.type
_entity_poly.pdbx_seq_one_letter_code
_entity_poly.pdbx_strand_id
1 'polypeptide(L)'
;GRIQIPSHIELRGFPFSLSPLQQRIIDACASVGSNVKKISVGSKKFNDVEVKTYEDLDDELLAAAEWARASLENNETQSLAVIVPSLRDNVDRVERIFRRVFDPLAFGLGKATEPAWHISLGKPLADWSIVHDALTFLGMSTISVTQPQINHLLMSPYLRGWQEYSSIYEEFLVFLAQSAPYELGLDELREKLMGQGAEILANTIMSWVSARQTPPRRDWPSAWAGQFQKELNLIGFAEGRPLDSTEYQVMERWHQLLENFGRCDAVLSAPVSRSKALSMIRDHAQDIFREQNRGVPVEIMGVEEALGSEFDGIWILSLDNHTWPGPVKRDPLIPARYQANIPTVTAKGCLDRRSIELKGLVSSSSTVVGSYIREADGISNECTGLLKVSSISDVVSAPLAAAPLEIIENDILAPALESVKIRGGIGVLRDQSDCPFRAFAQRRLGALDVPVPRPGIDRMLRGIYIHRALELFWREMDGYEDLIKLTKKSAAEKINKAVD
;
A
#
# COMPACT_ATOMS: atom_id res chain seq x y z
N GLY A 1 11.51 -34.62 2.14
CA GLY A 1 11.45 -34.97 0.73
C GLY A 1 12.82 -34.86 0.11
N ARG A 2 13.18 -35.80 -0.79
CA ARG A 2 14.42 -35.68 -1.55
C ARG A 2 14.25 -34.60 -2.62
N ILE A 3 15.13 -33.61 -2.62
CA ILE A 3 15.19 -32.59 -3.68
C ILE A 3 15.63 -33.32 -4.96
N GLN A 4 14.82 -33.28 -6.01
CA GLN A 4 15.24 -33.75 -7.34
C GLN A 4 16.13 -32.68 -7.97
N ILE A 5 17.39 -33.01 -8.21
CA ILE A 5 18.34 -32.12 -8.84
C ILE A 5 18.22 -32.31 -10.37
N PRO A 6 18.01 -31.23 -11.15
CA PRO A 6 17.88 -31.33 -12.60
C PRO A 6 19.22 -31.79 -13.24
N SER A 7 19.13 -32.51 -14.35
CA SER A 7 20.28 -33.00 -15.09
C SER A 7 21.10 -31.91 -15.78
N HIS A 8 20.45 -30.75 -16.07
CA HIS A 8 21.07 -29.58 -16.69
C HIS A 8 20.76 -28.34 -15.90
N ILE A 9 21.79 -27.53 -15.59
CA ILE A 9 21.70 -26.25 -14.90
C ILE A 9 22.44 -25.21 -15.73
N GLU A 10 21.74 -24.17 -16.14
CA GLU A 10 22.32 -23.01 -16.81
C GLU A 10 22.40 -21.83 -15.85
N LEU A 11 23.60 -21.25 -15.71
CA LEU A 11 23.83 -20.03 -14.93
C LEU A 11 23.84 -18.86 -15.89
N ARG A 12 22.74 -18.09 -15.91
CA ARG A 12 22.60 -16.86 -16.71
C ARG A 12 22.63 -15.64 -15.79
N GLY A 13 23.18 -14.53 -16.27
CA GLY A 13 23.17 -13.27 -15.53
C GLY A 13 24.12 -13.21 -14.33
N PHE A 14 25.11 -14.10 -14.27
CA PHE A 14 26.15 -14.06 -13.24
C PHE A 14 27.42 -13.37 -13.79
N PRO A 15 27.48 -12.04 -13.84
CA PRO A 15 28.63 -11.32 -14.34
C PRO A 15 29.83 -11.41 -13.40
N PHE A 16 29.60 -11.74 -12.14
CA PHE A 16 30.62 -11.86 -11.09
C PHE A 16 31.00 -13.31 -10.81
N SER A 17 32.07 -13.48 -10.02
CA SER A 17 32.41 -14.77 -9.43
C SER A 17 31.29 -15.16 -8.43
N LEU A 18 30.96 -16.45 -8.43
CA LEU A 18 30.01 -17.00 -7.47
C LEU A 18 30.52 -16.81 -6.03
N SER A 19 29.61 -16.55 -5.10
CA SER A 19 29.96 -16.57 -3.69
C SER A 19 30.40 -17.97 -3.26
N PRO A 20 31.18 -18.12 -2.18
CA PRO A 20 31.61 -19.43 -1.70
C PRO A 20 30.42 -20.40 -1.46
N LEU A 21 29.30 -19.91 -1.02
CA LEU A 21 28.10 -20.72 -0.82
C LEU A 21 27.49 -21.15 -2.16
N GLN A 22 27.34 -20.24 -3.10
CA GLN A 22 26.84 -20.55 -4.45
C GLN A 22 27.73 -21.56 -5.14
N GLN A 23 29.06 -21.39 -5.06
CA GLN A 23 30.00 -22.33 -5.63
C GLN A 23 29.87 -23.74 -5.04
N ARG A 24 29.73 -23.84 -3.70
CA ARG A 24 29.52 -25.13 -3.03
C ARG A 24 28.20 -25.80 -3.43
N ILE A 25 27.14 -25.03 -3.65
CA ILE A 25 25.88 -25.58 -4.17
C ILE A 25 26.07 -26.14 -5.59
N ILE A 26 26.72 -25.38 -6.45
CA ILE A 26 26.98 -25.79 -7.83
C ILE A 26 27.87 -27.05 -7.87
N ASP A 27 28.94 -27.08 -7.07
CA ASP A 27 29.82 -28.24 -6.96
C ASP A 27 29.08 -29.47 -6.44
N ALA A 28 28.17 -29.30 -5.49
CA ALA A 28 27.31 -30.36 -4.99
C ALA A 28 26.36 -30.88 -6.08
N CYS A 29 25.73 -30.00 -6.88
CA CYS A 29 24.90 -30.39 -8.01
C CYS A 29 25.73 -31.15 -9.07
N ALA A 30 26.90 -30.66 -9.40
CA ALA A 30 27.82 -31.34 -10.36
C ALA A 30 28.26 -32.72 -9.86
N SER A 31 28.53 -32.89 -8.57
CA SER A 31 28.91 -34.17 -7.96
C SER A 31 27.84 -35.26 -8.05
N VAL A 32 26.57 -34.86 -8.19
CA VAL A 32 25.41 -35.78 -8.35
C VAL A 32 25.10 -36.05 -9.84
N GLY A 33 25.88 -35.49 -10.77
CA GLY A 33 25.73 -35.73 -12.20
C GLY A 33 25.04 -34.66 -13.00
N SER A 34 24.76 -33.48 -12.41
CA SER A 34 24.19 -32.35 -13.14
C SER A 34 25.26 -31.71 -14.04
N ASN A 35 24.90 -31.45 -15.29
CA ASN A 35 25.74 -30.66 -16.20
C ASN A 35 25.48 -29.17 -15.97
N VAL A 36 26.47 -28.47 -15.40
CA VAL A 36 26.37 -27.04 -15.10
C VAL A 36 27.10 -26.23 -16.16
N LYS A 37 26.40 -25.35 -16.85
CA LYS A 37 26.94 -24.48 -17.88
C LYS A 37 26.72 -23.00 -17.49
N LYS A 38 27.81 -22.22 -17.48
CA LYS A 38 27.73 -20.77 -17.38
C LYS A 38 27.53 -20.18 -18.77
N ILE A 39 26.46 -19.44 -18.97
CA ILE A 39 26.14 -18.76 -20.23
C ILE A 39 26.39 -17.27 -20.02
N SER A 40 27.28 -16.72 -20.86
CA SER A 40 27.39 -15.28 -20.93
C SER A 40 26.21 -14.74 -21.73
N VAL A 41 25.41 -13.87 -21.11
CA VAL A 41 24.30 -13.21 -21.74
C VAL A 41 24.82 -11.97 -22.47
N GLY A 42 24.40 -11.81 -23.71
CA GLY A 42 24.56 -10.60 -24.51
C GLY A 42 25.95 -10.31 -25.03
N SER A 43 26.13 -10.52 -26.33
CA SER A 43 27.14 -9.81 -27.11
C SER A 43 26.45 -9.01 -28.23
N LYS A 44 25.36 -8.32 -27.89
CA LYS A 44 24.84 -7.32 -28.83
C LYS A 44 25.91 -6.23 -28.95
N LYS A 45 26.24 -5.81 -30.19
CA LYS A 45 27.24 -4.78 -30.40
C LYS A 45 26.85 -3.56 -29.59
N PHE A 46 27.78 -3.13 -28.77
CA PHE A 46 27.67 -1.94 -27.94
C PHE A 46 27.44 -0.72 -28.83
N ASN A 47 26.24 -0.16 -28.80
CA ASN A 47 25.96 1.13 -29.41
C ASN A 47 26.28 2.22 -28.38
N ASP A 48 26.73 3.37 -28.85
CA ASP A 48 26.93 4.52 -27.98
C ASP A 48 25.58 4.88 -27.33
N VAL A 49 25.59 5.18 -26.04
CA VAL A 49 24.38 5.49 -25.25
C VAL A 49 24.03 6.97 -25.45
N GLU A 50 22.78 7.24 -25.85
CA GLU A 50 22.20 8.58 -25.79
C GLU A 50 21.77 8.87 -24.35
N VAL A 51 22.20 10.01 -23.81
CA VAL A 51 21.85 10.41 -22.43
C VAL A 51 21.04 11.70 -22.44
N LYS A 52 19.97 11.72 -21.66
CA LYS A 52 19.07 12.87 -21.49
C LYS A 52 19.15 13.40 -20.06
N THR A 53 19.04 14.72 -19.90
CA THR A 53 19.05 15.33 -18.57
C THR A 53 17.70 15.94 -18.24
N TYR A 54 17.28 15.82 -16.99
CA TYR A 54 16.01 16.31 -16.49
C TYR A 54 16.21 17.18 -15.26
N GLU A 55 15.17 17.91 -14.85
CA GLU A 55 15.22 18.76 -13.66
C GLU A 55 15.00 17.96 -12.39
N ASP A 56 14.06 17.00 -12.41
CA ASP A 56 13.76 16.15 -11.26
C ASP A 56 13.45 14.70 -11.67
N LEU A 57 13.24 13.85 -10.65
CA LEU A 57 12.97 12.43 -10.85
C LEU A 57 11.57 12.16 -11.44
N ASP A 58 10.57 13.03 -11.20
CA ASP A 58 9.25 12.85 -11.79
C ASP A 58 9.28 13.08 -13.30
N ASP A 59 10.02 14.09 -13.75
CA ASP A 59 10.24 14.36 -15.17
C ASP A 59 11.04 13.24 -15.84
N GLU A 60 12.08 12.73 -15.18
CA GLU A 60 12.88 11.60 -15.65
C GLU A 60 12.03 10.32 -15.80
N LEU A 61 11.21 9.99 -14.80
CA LEU A 61 10.31 8.85 -14.82
C LEU A 61 9.19 9.01 -15.86
N LEU A 62 8.65 10.23 -15.99
CA LEU A 62 7.62 10.54 -16.98
C LEU A 62 8.14 10.30 -18.39
N ALA A 63 9.33 10.80 -18.69
CA ALA A 63 9.95 10.61 -20.00
C ALA A 63 10.25 9.13 -20.30
N ALA A 64 10.65 8.35 -19.30
CA ALA A 64 10.86 6.91 -19.44
C ALA A 64 9.54 6.17 -19.72
N ALA A 65 8.45 6.56 -19.04
CA ALA A 65 7.13 5.99 -19.25
C ALA A 65 6.57 6.35 -20.63
N GLU A 66 6.71 7.60 -21.07
CA GLU A 66 6.30 8.08 -22.40
C GLU A 66 7.09 7.38 -23.52
N TRP A 67 8.41 7.21 -23.33
CA TRP A 67 9.24 6.44 -24.25
C TRP A 67 8.77 5.00 -24.37
N ALA A 68 8.49 4.35 -23.25
CA ALA A 68 8.02 2.96 -23.24
C ALA A 68 6.67 2.85 -23.98
N ARG A 69 5.73 3.75 -23.69
CA ARG A 69 4.44 3.80 -24.39
C ARG A 69 4.59 4.04 -25.87
N ALA A 70 5.35 5.06 -26.29
CA ALA A 70 5.57 5.36 -27.70
C ALA A 70 6.27 4.22 -28.46
N SER A 71 7.17 3.49 -27.79
CA SER A 71 7.83 2.32 -28.37
C SER A 71 6.83 1.20 -28.63
N LEU A 72 5.90 0.94 -27.71
CA LEU A 72 4.84 -0.06 -27.89
C LEU A 72 3.82 0.35 -28.95
N GLU A 73 3.46 1.62 -29.03
CA GLU A 73 2.56 2.14 -30.08
C GLU A 73 3.15 1.91 -31.49
N ASN A 74 4.48 1.93 -31.62
CA ASN A 74 5.18 1.61 -32.87
C ASN A 74 5.31 0.11 -33.13
N ASN A 75 5.45 -0.70 -32.07
CA ASN A 75 5.58 -2.16 -32.17
C ASN A 75 5.16 -2.84 -30.84
N GLU A 76 3.97 -3.39 -30.83
CA GLU A 76 3.36 -4.03 -29.65
C GLU A 76 4.10 -5.28 -29.14
N THR A 77 4.94 -5.89 -29.97
CA THR A 77 5.65 -7.13 -29.62
C THR A 77 7.04 -6.90 -28.98
N GLN A 78 7.42 -5.65 -28.74
CA GLN A 78 8.70 -5.33 -28.12
C GLN A 78 8.72 -5.69 -26.63
N SER A 79 9.87 -6.21 -26.18
CA SER A 79 10.20 -6.35 -24.76
C SER A 79 11.06 -5.17 -24.32
N LEU A 80 10.53 -4.35 -23.43
CA LEU A 80 11.16 -3.12 -22.96
C LEU A 80 11.48 -3.21 -21.47
N ALA A 81 12.61 -2.64 -21.08
CA ALA A 81 12.97 -2.52 -19.68
C ALA A 81 13.22 -1.06 -19.28
N VAL A 82 12.73 -0.69 -18.10
CA VAL A 82 13.04 0.58 -17.44
C VAL A 82 13.79 0.28 -16.14
N ILE A 83 15.06 0.66 -16.09
CA ILE A 83 15.92 0.37 -14.94
C ILE A 83 15.95 1.55 -13.99
N VAL A 84 15.47 1.32 -12.79
CA VAL A 84 15.42 2.33 -11.72
C VAL A 84 16.34 1.87 -10.58
N PRO A 85 17.56 2.44 -10.44
CA PRO A 85 18.51 2.02 -9.40
C PRO A 85 17.96 2.12 -7.97
N SER A 86 17.12 3.12 -7.69
CA SER A 86 16.46 3.36 -6.40
C SER A 86 15.00 2.88 -6.39
N LEU A 87 14.66 1.82 -7.13
CA LEU A 87 13.28 1.36 -7.31
C LEU A 87 12.56 1.11 -5.99
N ARG A 88 13.24 0.50 -5.02
CA ARG A 88 12.65 0.18 -3.72
C ARG A 88 12.10 1.40 -2.98
N ASP A 89 12.80 2.52 -3.07
CA ASP A 89 12.43 3.74 -2.38
C ASP A 89 11.39 4.59 -3.15
N ASN A 90 11.14 4.23 -4.42
CA ASN A 90 10.31 5.01 -5.34
C ASN A 90 9.16 4.20 -5.99
N VAL A 91 8.81 3.02 -5.47
CA VAL A 91 7.78 2.13 -6.06
C VAL A 91 6.47 2.88 -6.32
N ASP A 92 5.93 3.54 -5.29
CA ASP A 92 4.65 4.26 -5.39
C ASP A 92 4.70 5.42 -6.39
N ARG A 93 5.86 6.08 -6.47
CA ARG A 93 6.11 7.19 -7.42
C ARG A 93 6.13 6.66 -8.85
N VAL A 94 6.85 5.58 -9.08
CA VAL A 94 6.93 4.88 -10.38
C VAL A 94 5.54 4.39 -10.79
N GLU A 95 4.83 3.70 -9.90
CA GLU A 95 3.48 3.19 -10.18
C GLU A 95 2.53 4.32 -10.58
N ARG A 96 2.51 5.41 -9.83
CA ARG A 96 1.67 6.57 -10.10
C ARG A 96 1.95 7.18 -11.47
N ILE A 97 3.23 7.36 -11.85
CA ILE A 97 3.61 7.98 -13.11
C ILE A 97 3.30 7.06 -14.29
N PHE A 98 3.66 5.79 -14.20
CA PHE A 98 3.37 4.81 -15.26
C PHE A 98 1.87 4.63 -15.45
N ARG A 99 1.08 4.55 -14.38
CA ARG A 99 -0.38 4.50 -14.47
C ARG A 99 -0.95 5.74 -15.15
N ARG A 100 -0.45 6.93 -14.84
CA ARG A 100 -0.87 8.17 -15.49
C ARG A 100 -0.60 8.19 -16.99
N VAL A 101 0.52 7.62 -17.43
CA VAL A 101 0.90 7.60 -18.85
C VAL A 101 0.15 6.50 -19.59
N PHE A 102 0.07 5.30 -19.04
CA PHE A 102 -0.52 4.14 -19.73
C PHE A 102 -2.03 4.06 -19.63
N ASP A 103 -2.62 4.53 -18.52
CA ASP A 103 -4.07 4.51 -18.29
C ASP A 103 -4.55 5.84 -17.69
N PRO A 104 -4.52 6.93 -18.47
CA PRO A 104 -4.93 8.26 -17.98
C PRO A 104 -6.40 8.34 -17.57
N LEU A 105 -7.25 7.44 -18.09
CA LEU A 105 -8.68 7.40 -17.76
C LEU A 105 -8.96 6.66 -16.44
N ALA A 106 -8.07 5.78 -15.99
CA ALA A 106 -8.21 5.11 -14.69
C ALA A 106 -8.05 6.07 -13.50
N PHE A 107 -7.46 7.24 -13.69
CA PHE A 107 -7.40 8.32 -12.69
C PHE A 107 -8.78 8.97 -12.41
N GLY A 108 -9.78 8.68 -13.23
CA GLY A 108 -11.15 9.13 -13.05
C GLY A 108 -12.06 8.00 -12.56
N LEU A 109 -13.29 8.00 -13.05
CA LEU A 109 -14.34 7.01 -12.70
C LEU A 109 -14.30 5.75 -13.58
N GLY A 110 -13.23 5.55 -14.35
CA GLY A 110 -13.08 4.42 -15.28
C GLY A 110 -12.67 3.12 -14.57
N LYS A 111 -12.98 1.98 -15.22
CA LYS A 111 -12.44 0.69 -14.79
C LYS A 111 -10.95 0.65 -15.12
N ALA A 112 -10.11 0.29 -14.14
CA ALA A 112 -8.70 0.05 -14.38
C ALA A 112 -8.56 -1.10 -15.40
N THR A 113 -7.76 -0.87 -16.45
CA THR A 113 -7.34 -1.91 -17.40
C THR A 113 -6.14 -2.67 -16.83
N GLU A 114 -5.92 -3.90 -17.28
CA GLU A 114 -4.67 -4.60 -16.93
C GLU A 114 -3.49 -3.80 -17.49
N PRO A 115 -2.50 -3.44 -16.65
CA PRO A 115 -1.39 -2.60 -17.10
C PRO A 115 -0.48 -3.35 -18.09
N ALA A 116 -0.02 -2.65 -19.14
CA ALA A 116 0.98 -3.15 -20.08
C ALA A 116 2.42 -3.14 -19.50
N TRP A 117 2.56 -2.88 -18.22
CA TRP A 117 3.83 -2.80 -17.50
C TRP A 117 3.75 -3.53 -16.16
N HIS A 118 4.91 -3.95 -15.65
CA HIS A 118 5.05 -4.67 -14.40
C HIS A 118 6.28 -4.15 -13.63
N ILE A 119 6.15 -4.00 -12.32
CA ILE A 119 7.26 -3.68 -11.42
C ILE A 119 7.79 -5.00 -10.85
N SER A 120 9.05 -5.33 -11.16
CA SER A 120 9.67 -6.60 -10.74
C SER A 120 9.93 -6.69 -9.24
N LEU A 121 9.89 -5.57 -8.53
CA LEU A 121 10.11 -5.51 -7.10
C LEU A 121 8.88 -5.97 -6.34
N GLY A 122 9.00 -7.12 -5.70
CA GLY A 122 7.97 -7.56 -4.76
C GLY A 122 7.92 -6.69 -3.52
N LYS A 123 6.79 -6.70 -2.84
CA LYS A 123 6.61 -6.08 -1.51
C LYS A 123 6.28 -7.16 -0.46
N PRO A 124 6.48 -6.87 0.83
CA PRO A 124 6.07 -7.78 1.89
C PRO A 124 4.62 -8.25 1.68
N LEU A 125 4.36 -9.52 1.89
CA LEU A 125 3.01 -10.05 1.71
C LEU A 125 1.99 -9.32 2.60
N ALA A 126 2.41 -8.87 3.79
CA ALA A 126 1.59 -8.08 4.71
C ALA A 126 1.15 -6.72 4.16
N ASP A 127 1.88 -6.14 3.18
CA ASP A 127 1.60 -4.82 2.61
C ASP A 127 0.63 -4.90 1.40
N TRP A 128 0.24 -6.09 1.00
CA TRP A 128 -0.84 -6.27 0.04
C TRP A 128 -2.18 -6.03 0.71
N SER A 129 -3.02 -5.18 0.13
CA SER A 129 -4.29 -4.71 0.73
C SER A 129 -5.14 -5.86 1.28
N ILE A 130 -5.30 -6.94 0.52
CA ILE A 130 -6.09 -8.09 0.91
C ILE A 130 -5.50 -8.82 2.15
N VAL A 131 -4.17 -8.95 2.25
CA VAL A 131 -3.52 -9.59 3.42
C VAL A 131 -3.49 -8.64 4.61
N HIS A 132 -3.29 -7.34 4.36
CA HIS A 132 -3.39 -6.31 5.39
C HIS A 132 -4.75 -6.33 6.08
N ASP A 133 -5.83 -6.41 5.30
CA ASP A 133 -7.19 -6.52 5.80
C ASP A 133 -7.40 -7.81 6.59
N ALA A 134 -6.93 -8.96 6.06
CA ALA A 134 -7.00 -10.24 6.80
C ALA A 134 -6.32 -10.15 8.17
N LEU A 135 -5.09 -9.62 8.22
CA LEU A 135 -4.33 -9.45 9.47
C LEU A 135 -5.00 -8.47 10.44
N THR A 136 -5.63 -7.42 9.91
CA THR A 136 -6.39 -6.45 10.69
C THR A 136 -7.61 -7.10 11.29
N PHE A 137 -8.43 -7.82 10.52
CA PHE A 137 -9.64 -8.51 11.02
C PHE A 137 -9.29 -9.57 12.07
N LEU A 138 -8.27 -10.37 11.84
CA LEU A 138 -7.79 -11.34 12.82
C LEU A 138 -7.26 -10.70 14.10
N GLY A 139 -6.75 -9.48 14.02
CA GLY A 139 -6.24 -8.70 15.15
C GLY A 139 -7.29 -7.96 15.95
N MET A 140 -8.52 -7.79 15.46
CA MET A 140 -9.58 -7.03 16.14
C MET A 140 -9.99 -7.72 17.46
N SER A 141 -10.41 -6.91 18.43
CA SER A 141 -10.96 -7.40 19.70
C SER A 141 -12.38 -7.97 19.52
N THR A 142 -12.78 -8.89 20.40
CA THR A 142 -14.15 -9.42 20.48
C THR A 142 -14.99 -8.73 21.56
N ILE A 143 -14.46 -7.71 22.22
CA ILE A 143 -15.13 -6.98 23.29
C ILE A 143 -15.53 -5.61 22.78
N SER A 144 -14.58 -4.88 22.21
CA SER A 144 -14.77 -3.52 21.71
C SER A 144 -13.90 -3.27 20.50
N VAL A 145 -14.32 -2.32 19.67
CA VAL A 145 -13.63 -1.88 18.45
C VAL A 145 -13.58 -0.36 18.40
N THR A 146 -12.48 0.17 17.90
CA THR A 146 -12.31 1.62 17.72
C THR A 146 -12.93 2.07 16.40
N GLN A 147 -13.33 3.35 16.32
CA GLN A 147 -13.86 3.90 15.06
C GLN A 147 -12.90 3.70 13.85
N PRO A 148 -11.59 3.91 13.96
CA PRO A 148 -10.67 3.59 12.85
C PRO A 148 -10.73 2.11 12.41
N GLN A 149 -10.90 1.17 13.35
CA GLN A 149 -11.06 -0.25 13.02
C GLN A 149 -12.40 -0.53 12.31
N ILE A 150 -13.47 0.12 12.75
CA ILE A 150 -14.79 0.03 12.10
C ILE A 150 -14.71 0.62 10.69
N ASN A 151 -14.08 1.79 10.54
CA ASN A 151 -13.88 2.41 9.23
C ASN A 151 -13.13 1.45 8.28
N HIS A 152 -12.03 0.86 8.76
CA HIS A 152 -11.25 -0.08 7.97
C HIS A 152 -12.08 -1.32 7.58
N LEU A 153 -12.84 -1.86 8.51
CA LEU A 153 -13.72 -3.00 8.25
C LEU A 153 -14.76 -2.70 7.18
N LEU A 154 -15.48 -1.58 7.31
CA LEU A 154 -16.60 -1.25 6.43
C LEU A 154 -16.16 -0.76 5.04
N MET A 155 -14.99 -0.17 4.95
CA MET A 155 -14.41 0.29 3.67
C MET A 155 -13.65 -0.81 2.93
N SER A 156 -13.44 -1.97 3.54
CA SER A 156 -12.74 -3.07 2.89
C SER A 156 -13.56 -3.66 1.73
N PRO A 157 -13.04 -3.63 0.50
CA PRO A 157 -13.72 -4.20 -0.66
C PRO A 157 -13.75 -5.73 -0.66
N TYR A 158 -13.09 -6.36 0.32
CA TYR A 158 -12.98 -7.81 0.44
C TYR A 158 -14.05 -8.42 1.34
N LEU A 159 -14.86 -7.57 2.01
CA LEU A 159 -15.92 -8.03 2.90
C LEU A 159 -17.17 -8.40 2.10
N ARG A 160 -17.82 -9.53 2.45
CA ARG A 160 -19.08 -9.95 1.81
C ARG A 160 -20.12 -8.83 1.85
N GLY A 161 -20.78 -8.59 0.71
CA GLY A 161 -21.82 -7.58 0.57
C GLY A 161 -21.31 -6.15 0.39
N TRP A 162 -19.99 -5.94 0.29
CA TRP A 162 -19.45 -4.60 0.11
C TRP A 162 -20.03 -3.86 -1.09
N GLN A 163 -20.19 -4.53 -2.25
CA GLN A 163 -20.76 -3.90 -3.45
C GLN A 163 -22.24 -3.49 -3.26
N GLU A 164 -22.97 -4.25 -2.47
CA GLU A 164 -24.42 -4.03 -2.27
C GLU A 164 -24.69 -2.96 -1.21
N TYR A 165 -23.82 -2.84 -0.21
CA TYR A 165 -24.06 -2.04 0.99
C TYR A 165 -23.06 -0.88 1.18
N SER A 166 -22.19 -0.60 0.23
CA SER A 166 -21.14 0.44 0.37
C SER A 166 -21.72 1.81 0.74
N SER A 167 -22.81 2.23 0.11
CA SER A 167 -23.49 3.51 0.42
C SER A 167 -24.04 3.56 1.84
N ILE A 168 -24.62 2.45 2.33
CA ILE A 168 -25.11 2.35 3.71
C ILE A 168 -23.94 2.42 4.70
N TYR A 169 -22.80 1.81 4.35
CA TYR A 169 -21.60 1.85 5.19
C TYR A 169 -21.02 3.26 5.26
N GLU A 170 -20.96 3.98 4.14
CA GLU A 170 -20.51 5.37 4.11
C GLU A 170 -21.39 6.28 4.99
N GLU A 171 -22.71 6.19 4.89
CA GLU A 171 -23.64 6.93 5.74
C GLU A 171 -23.48 6.57 7.22
N PHE A 172 -23.28 5.29 7.51
CA PHE A 172 -23.03 4.80 8.86
C PHE A 172 -21.73 5.34 9.45
N LEU A 173 -20.64 5.41 8.66
CA LEU A 173 -19.37 5.98 9.09
C LEU A 173 -19.49 7.46 9.43
N VAL A 174 -20.23 8.23 8.64
CA VAL A 174 -20.54 9.64 8.93
C VAL A 174 -21.34 9.75 10.24
N PHE A 175 -22.35 8.90 10.42
CA PHE A 175 -23.13 8.85 11.67
C PHE A 175 -22.25 8.53 12.88
N LEU A 176 -21.35 7.54 12.78
CA LEU A 176 -20.42 7.19 13.86
C LEU A 176 -19.49 8.36 14.22
N ALA A 177 -18.92 9.00 13.22
CA ALA A 177 -18.01 10.13 13.44
C ALA A 177 -18.68 11.31 14.16
N GLN A 178 -19.98 11.50 13.95
CA GLN A 178 -20.74 12.60 14.55
C GLN A 178 -21.35 12.29 15.93
N SER A 179 -21.67 11.03 16.20
CA SER A 179 -22.55 10.70 17.33
C SER A 179 -22.04 9.58 18.25
N ALA A 180 -20.95 8.90 17.91
CA ALA A 180 -20.48 7.78 18.68
C ALA A 180 -19.16 8.04 19.42
N PRO A 181 -18.91 7.36 20.54
CA PRO A 181 -17.62 7.39 21.21
C PRO A 181 -16.52 6.77 20.32
N TYR A 182 -15.26 7.12 20.60
CA TYR A 182 -14.10 6.61 19.87
C TYR A 182 -14.04 5.07 19.84
N GLU A 183 -14.48 4.42 20.90
CA GLU A 183 -14.49 2.97 21.06
C GLU A 183 -15.91 2.51 21.40
N LEU A 184 -16.41 1.51 20.67
CA LEU A 184 -17.74 0.92 20.86
C LEU A 184 -17.62 -0.54 21.28
N GLY A 185 -18.48 -0.98 22.18
CA GLY A 185 -18.73 -2.40 22.41
C GLY A 185 -19.34 -3.05 21.16
N LEU A 186 -19.06 -4.32 20.94
CA LEU A 186 -19.58 -5.02 19.76
C LEU A 186 -21.10 -5.15 19.75
N ASP A 187 -21.73 -5.28 20.91
CA ASP A 187 -23.20 -5.30 21.01
C ASP A 187 -23.80 -3.95 20.61
N GLU A 188 -23.19 -2.84 21.06
CA GLU A 188 -23.60 -1.48 20.66
C GLU A 188 -23.38 -1.24 19.16
N LEU A 189 -22.24 -1.69 18.62
CA LEU A 189 -21.99 -1.60 17.18
C LEU A 189 -23.06 -2.36 16.39
N ARG A 190 -23.39 -3.56 16.81
CA ARG A 190 -24.45 -4.36 16.21
C ARG A 190 -25.79 -3.63 16.21
N GLU A 191 -26.24 -3.10 17.37
CA GLU A 191 -27.50 -2.37 17.47
C GLU A 191 -27.54 -1.15 16.54
N LYS A 192 -26.43 -0.41 16.46
CA LYS A 192 -26.31 0.74 15.56
C LYS A 192 -26.36 0.32 14.08
N LEU A 193 -25.70 -0.76 13.69
CA LEU A 193 -25.73 -1.33 12.33
C LEU A 193 -27.14 -1.79 11.96
N MET A 194 -27.83 -2.48 12.86
CA MET A 194 -29.24 -2.89 12.67
C MET A 194 -30.16 -1.70 12.47
N GLY A 195 -29.96 -0.63 13.24
CA GLY A 195 -30.75 0.62 13.14
C GLY A 195 -30.54 1.38 11.83
N GLN A 196 -29.47 1.11 11.09
CA GLN A 196 -29.16 1.74 9.80
C GLN A 196 -29.39 0.79 8.61
N GLY A 197 -30.01 -0.38 8.82
CA GLY A 197 -30.33 -1.33 7.75
C GLY A 197 -29.17 -2.24 7.33
N ALA A 198 -28.05 -2.25 8.07
CA ALA A 198 -26.89 -3.12 7.79
C ALA A 198 -27.01 -4.48 8.53
N GLU A 199 -28.16 -5.14 8.44
CA GLU A 199 -28.46 -6.37 9.19
C GLU A 199 -27.51 -7.53 8.86
N ILE A 200 -27.15 -7.70 7.59
CA ILE A 200 -26.26 -8.79 7.15
C ILE A 200 -24.90 -8.65 7.84
N LEU A 201 -24.33 -7.45 7.85
CA LEU A 201 -23.06 -7.19 8.52
C LEU A 201 -23.15 -7.38 10.03
N ALA A 202 -24.22 -6.89 10.66
CA ALA A 202 -24.46 -7.07 12.08
C ALA A 202 -24.49 -8.56 12.48
N ASN A 203 -25.19 -9.40 11.72
CA ASN A 203 -25.26 -10.83 11.93
C ASN A 203 -23.92 -11.55 11.65
N THR A 204 -23.19 -11.10 10.64
CA THR A 204 -21.86 -11.59 10.27
C THR A 204 -20.86 -11.33 11.41
N ILE A 205 -20.83 -10.12 11.97
CA ILE A 205 -19.99 -9.77 13.12
C ILE A 205 -20.31 -10.67 14.32
N MET A 206 -21.59 -10.90 14.61
CA MET A 206 -21.98 -11.76 15.75
C MET A 206 -21.56 -13.22 15.57
N SER A 207 -21.66 -13.75 14.35
CA SER A 207 -21.19 -15.09 14.03
C SER A 207 -19.68 -15.23 14.22
N TRP A 208 -18.94 -14.21 13.78
CA TRP A 208 -17.49 -14.13 13.95
C TRP A 208 -17.08 -14.00 15.43
N VAL A 209 -17.76 -13.16 16.21
CA VAL A 209 -17.54 -13.02 17.66
C VAL A 209 -17.77 -14.37 18.37
N SER A 210 -18.90 -15.04 18.06
CA SER A 210 -19.24 -16.33 18.65
C SER A 210 -18.18 -17.40 18.37
N ALA A 211 -17.64 -17.45 17.16
CA ALA A 211 -16.58 -18.37 16.79
C ALA A 211 -15.25 -18.11 17.55
N ARG A 212 -15.06 -16.90 18.08
CA ARG A 212 -13.85 -16.50 18.82
C ARG A 212 -13.99 -16.62 20.34
N GLN A 213 -15.18 -16.80 20.86
CA GLN A 213 -15.40 -16.96 22.30
C GLN A 213 -15.04 -18.35 22.84
N THR A 214 -15.01 -19.37 21.99
CA THR A 214 -14.83 -20.79 22.36
C THR A 214 -13.46 -21.40 22.07
N PRO A 215 -12.45 -20.75 21.44
CA PRO A 215 -11.19 -21.42 21.18
C PRO A 215 -10.36 -21.63 22.45
N PRO A 216 -9.50 -22.64 22.45
CA PRO A 216 -8.60 -22.91 23.57
C PRO A 216 -7.68 -21.72 23.80
N ARG A 217 -7.26 -21.49 25.06
CA ARG A 217 -6.30 -20.41 25.38
C ARG A 217 -4.95 -20.57 24.69
N ARG A 218 -4.58 -21.84 24.39
CA ARG A 218 -3.35 -22.20 23.67
C ARG A 218 -3.64 -23.38 22.77
N ASP A 219 -3.07 -23.35 21.57
CA ASP A 219 -3.17 -24.44 20.60
C ASP A 219 -1.93 -24.49 19.71
N TRP A 220 -1.83 -25.52 18.89
CA TRP A 220 -0.76 -25.69 17.92
C TRP A 220 -0.94 -24.76 16.71
N PRO A 221 0.15 -24.33 16.04
CA PRO A 221 0.08 -23.53 14.82
C PRO A 221 -0.90 -24.03 13.77
N SER A 222 -0.95 -25.33 13.50
CA SER A 222 -1.88 -25.92 12.54
C SER A 222 -3.34 -25.70 12.93
N ALA A 223 -3.67 -25.83 14.20
CA ALA A 223 -5.02 -25.58 14.72
C ALA A 223 -5.38 -24.08 14.62
N TRP A 224 -4.43 -23.19 14.95
CA TRP A 224 -4.62 -21.74 14.76
C TRP A 224 -4.79 -21.35 13.31
N ALA A 225 -4.03 -21.95 12.37
CA ALA A 225 -4.20 -21.71 10.94
C ALA A 225 -5.62 -22.03 10.48
N GLY A 226 -6.15 -23.20 10.89
CA GLY A 226 -7.54 -23.59 10.61
C GLY A 226 -8.57 -22.66 11.25
N GLN A 227 -8.33 -22.22 12.50
CA GLN A 227 -9.21 -21.29 13.19
C GLN A 227 -9.22 -19.90 12.51
N PHE A 228 -8.08 -19.37 12.11
CA PHE A 228 -7.98 -18.09 11.41
C PHE A 228 -8.67 -18.13 10.06
N GLN A 229 -8.48 -19.19 9.30
CA GLN A 229 -9.20 -19.37 8.04
C GLN A 229 -10.73 -19.45 8.25
N LYS A 230 -11.18 -20.16 9.28
CA LYS A 230 -12.61 -20.22 9.64
C LYS A 230 -13.16 -18.85 10.01
N GLU A 231 -12.42 -18.04 10.77
CA GLU A 231 -12.82 -16.68 11.14
C GLU A 231 -12.96 -15.77 9.91
N LEU A 232 -12.01 -15.82 8.98
CA LEU A 232 -12.08 -15.06 7.73
C LEU A 232 -13.26 -15.53 6.85
N ASN A 233 -13.51 -16.82 6.75
CA ASN A 233 -14.65 -17.35 6.01
C ASN A 233 -16.00 -16.88 6.60
N LEU A 234 -16.11 -16.78 7.93
CA LEU A 234 -17.34 -16.33 8.59
C LEU A 234 -17.70 -14.89 8.25
N ILE A 235 -16.72 -14.00 8.12
CA ILE A 235 -16.96 -12.62 7.67
C ILE A 235 -17.11 -12.51 6.16
N GLY A 236 -17.01 -13.63 5.42
CA GLY A 236 -17.04 -13.65 3.96
C GLY A 236 -15.88 -12.88 3.36
N PHE A 237 -14.69 -13.06 3.94
CA PHE A 237 -13.49 -12.42 3.45
C PHE A 237 -13.14 -12.90 2.04
N ALA A 238 -12.73 -11.98 1.18
CA ALA A 238 -12.50 -12.16 -0.26
C ALA A 238 -13.76 -12.48 -1.10
N GLU A 239 -14.98 -12.27 -0.52
CA GLU A 239 -16.26 -12.45 -1.22
C GLU A 239 -16.97 -11.11 -1.53
N GLY A 240 -16.39 -9.97 -1.17
CA GLY A 240 -17.00 -8.65 -1.37
C GLY A 240 -17.10 -8.24 -2.83
N ARG A 241 -16.11 -8.62 -3.61
CA ARG A 241 -16.06 -8.45 -5.08
C ARG A 241 -15.17 -9.52 -5.72
N PRO A 242 -15.27 -9.72 -7.04
CA PRO A 242 -14.30 -10.56 -7.74
C PRO A 242 -12.87 -10.06 -7.54
N LEU A 243 -11.97 -10.97 -7.23
CA LEU A 243 -10.54 -10.67 -7.13
C LEU A 243 -9.94 -10.51 -8.52
N ASP A 244 -9.07 -9.54 -8.66
CA ASP A 244 -8.22 -9.49 -9.85
C ASP A 244 -7.14 -10.60 -9.77
N SER A 245 -6.40 -10.72 -10.83
CA SER A 245 -5.45 -11.79 -10.97
C SER A 245 -4.23 -11.68 -10.05
N THR A 246 -3.82 -10.46 -9.69
CA THR A 246 -2.77 -10.21 -8.70
C THR A 246 -3.26 -10.55 -7.30
N GLU A 247 -4.46 -10.09 -6.95
CA GLU A 247 -5.11 -10.44 -5.67
C GLU A 247 -5.31 -11.94 -5.51
N TYR A 248 -5.65 -12.65 -6.60
CA TYR A 248 -5.76 -14.11 -6.58
C TYR A 248 -4.42 -14.76 -6.22
N GLN A 249 -3.31 -14.35 -6.86
CA GLN A 249 -1.96 -14.86 -6.55
C GLN A 249 -1.54 -14.54 -5.11
N VAL A 250 -1.90 -13.35 -4.61
CA VAL A 250 -1.66 -12.94 -3.22
C VAL A 250 -2.43 -13.85 -2.26
N MET A 251 -3.69 -14.18 -2.58
CA MET A 251 -4.50 -15.10 -1.76
C MET A 251 -3.94 -16.53 -1.78
N GLU A 252 -3.46 -17.03 -2.90
CA GLU A 252 -2.77 -18.33 -2.95
C GLU A 252 -1.53 -18.31 -2.05
N ARG A 253 -0.75 -17.21 -2.11
CA ARG A 253 0.43 -17.07 -1.23
C ARG A 253 0.05 -16.97 0.24
N TRP A 254 -1.06 -16.31 0.58
CA TRP A 254 -1.63 -16.29 1.93
C TRP A 254 -1.97 -17.68 2.44
N HIS A 255 -2.64 -18.51 1.63
CA HIS A 255 -2.95 -19.89 1.99
C HIS A 255 -1.69 -20.72 2.20
N GLN A 256 -0.67 -20.57 1.32
CA GLN A 256 0.63 -21.23 1.51
C GLN A 256 1.33 -20.78 2.80
N LEU A 257 1.22 -19.51 3.17
CA LEU A 257 1.75 -18.99 4.42
C LEU A 257 1.08 -19.67 5.61
N LEU A 258 -0.24 -19.79 5.62
CA LEU A 258 -0.98 -20.50 6.68
C LEU A 258 -0.59 -21.98 6.78
N GLU A 259 -0.41 -22.66 5.65
CA GLU A 259 0.08 -24.05 5.63
C GLU A 259 1.50 -24.16 6.21
N ASN A 260 2.41 -23.26 5.81
CA ASN A 260 3.77 -23.24 6.31
C ASN A 260 3.81 -22.91 7.81
N PHE A 261 2.96 -22.00 8.26
CA PHE A 261 2.78 -21.73 9.68
C PHE A 261 2.32 -22.99 10.43
N GLY A 262 1.37 -23.76 9.88
CA GLY A 262 0.95 -25.05 10.46
C GLY A 262 2.09 -26.05 10.60
N ARG A 263 3.08 -26.06 9.72
CA ARG A 263 4.26 -26.93 9.80
C ARG A 263 5.19 -26.60 10.98
N CYS A 264 5.04 -25.42 11.59
CA CYS A 264 5.79 -25.03 12.78
C CYS A 264 5.47 -25.90 14.00
N ASP A 265 4.41 -26.73 13.96
CA ASP A 265 4.13 -27.75 14.98
C ASP A 265 5.32 -28.68 15.22
N ALA A 266 6.09 -28.97 14.16
CA ALA A 266 7.25 -29.84 14.23
C ALA A 266 8.47 -29.24 14.96
N VAL A 267 8.48 -27.90 15.12
CA VAL A 267 9.62 -27.15 15.68
C VAL A 267 9.32 -26.61 17.08
N LEU A 268 8.05 -26.33 17.35
CA LEU A 268 7.64 -25.79 18.65
C LEU A 268 7.57 -26.87 19.70
N SER A 269 8.03 -26.58 20.90
CA SER A 269 8.00 -27.48 22.05
C SER A 269 6.67 -27.46 22.81
N ALA A 270 5.79 -26.50 22.58
CA ALA A 270 4.52 -26.32 23.27
C ALA A 270 3.51 -25.49 22.47
N PRO A 271 2.20 -25.67 22.72
CA PRO A 271 1.14 -24.85 22.14
C PRO A 271 1.31 -23.38 22.45
N VAL A 272 0.95 -22.52 21.51
CA VAL A 272 1.07 -21.06 21.59
C VAL A 272 -0.28 -20.37 21.83
N SER A 273 -0.25 -19.15 22.39
CA SER A 273 -1.45 -18.34 22.51
C SER A 273 -1.86 -17.76 21.15
N ARG A 274 -3.14 -17.38 21.01
CA ARG A 274 -3.64 -16.69 19.81
C ARG A 274 -2.79 -15.49 19.40
N SER A 275 -2.43 -14.62 20.36
CA SER A 275 -1.64 -13.43 20.08
C SER A 275 -0.25 -13.78 19.56
N LYS A 276 0.39 -14.82 20.11
CA LYS A 276 1.69 -15.30 19.63
C LYS A 276 1.56 -15.94 18.24
N ALA A 277 0.52 -16.71 17.98
CA ALA A 277 0.23 -17.30 16.67
C ALA A 277 0.06 -16.19 15.61
N LEU A 278 -0.72 -15.15 15.90
CA LEU A 278 -0.92 -14.02 15.00
C LEU A 278 0.37 -13.21 14.79
N SER A 279 1.19 -13.03 15.85
CA SER A 279 2.52 -12.40 15.69
C SER A 279 3.40 -13.20 14.73
N MET A 280 3.45 -14.53 14.88
CA MET A 280 4.24 -15.40 14.00
C MET A 280 3.77 -15.30 12.54
N ILE A 281 2.46 -15.26 12.30
CA ILE A 281 1.91 -15.06 10.94
C ILE A 281 2.32 -13.71 10.38
N ARG A 282 2.25 -12.64 11.19
CA ARG A 282 2.72 -11.29 10.75
C ARG A 282 4.20 -11.27 10.41
N ASP A 283 5.03 -11.98 11.19
CA ASP A 283 6.46 -12.10 10.94
C ASP A 283 6.72 -12.86 9.62
N HIS A 284 6.01 -13.96 9.37
CA HIS A 284 6.08 -14.69 8.09
C HIS A 284 5.54 -13.89 6.90
N ALA A 285 4.55 -13.03 7.13
CA ALA A 285 4.00 -12.15 6.09
C ALA A 285 4.93 -10.98 5.71
N GLN A 286 6.06 -10.80 6.42
CA GLN A 286 7.11 -9.87 6.00
C GLN A 286 7.97 -10.42 4.85
N ASP A 287 7.83 -11.71 4.52
CA ASP A 287 8.50 -12.28 3.35
C ASP A 287 8.03 -11.56 2.07
N ILE A 288 9.00 -11.19 1.24
CA ILE A 288 8.73 -10.53 -0.03
C ILE A 288 7.96 -11.47 -0.95
N PHE A 289 6.81 -11.03 -1.39
CA PHE A 289 6.03 -11.69 -2.43
C PHE A 289 6.14 -10.88 -3.72
N ARG A 290 6.42 -11.59 -4.81
CA ARG A 290 6.42 -11.06 -6.17
C ARG A 290 5.31 -11.77 -6.94
N GLU A 291 4.46 -11.00 -7.57
CA GLU A 291 3.51 -11.55 -8.53
C GLU A 291 4.27 -12.10 -9.75
N GLN A 292 3.72 -13.13 -10.36
CA GLN A 292 4.31 -13.67 -11.59
C GLN A 292 4.06 -12.70 -12.74
N ASN A 293 5.14 -12.33 -13.42
CA ASN A 293 5.04 -11.58 -14.66
C ASN A 293 4.25 -12.41 -15.69
N ARG A 294 3.24 -11.82 -16.30
CA ARG A 294 2.37 -12.42 -17.31
C ARG A 294 2.84 -12.21 -18.73
N GLY A 295 4.11 -11.86 -18.93
CA GLY A 295 4.64 -11.54 -20.24
C GLY A 295 4.19 -10.16 -20.72
N VAL A 296 4.03 -9.21 -19.81
CA VAL A 296 3.78 -7.81 -20.18
C VAL A 296 5.00 -7.22 -20.89
N PRO A 297 4.77 -6.34 -21.86
CA PRO A 297 5.84 -5.84 -22.73
C PRO A 297 6.82 -4.90 -22.03
N VAL A 298 6.46 -4.24 -20.93
CA VAL A 298 7.34 -3.31 -20.19
C VAL A 298 7.63 -3.84 -18.80
N GLU A 299 8.91 -4.04 -18.50
CA GLU A 299 9.37 -4.42 -17.17
C GLU A 299 10.13 -3.27 -16.51
N ILE A 300 9.68 -2.88 -15.32
CA ILE A 300 10.33 -1.87 -14.48
C ILE A 300 11.05 -2.61 -13.37
N MET A 301 12.38 -2.46 -13.33
CA MET A 301 13.20 -3.30 -12.46
C MET A 301 14.42 -2.58 -11.89
N GLY A 302 14.95 -3.15 -10.80
CA GLY A 302 16.23 -2.74 -10.24
C GLY A 302 17.40 -3.25 -11.08
N VAL A 303 18.60 -2.72 -10.80
CA VAL A 303 19.84 -3.08 -11.51
C VAL A 303 20.12 -4.59 -11.46
N GLU A 304 20.06 -5.19 -10.27
CA GLU A 304 20.42 -6.60 -10.08
C GLU A 304 19.43 -7.56 -10.76
N GLU A 305 18.18 -7.16 -10.90
CA GLU A 305 17.11 -7.96 -11.49
C GLU A 305 17.19 -8.01 -13.00
N ALA A 306 17.66 -6.92 -13.61
CA ALA A 306 17.83 -6.82 -15.06
C ALA A 306 19.05 -7.56 -15.61
N LEU A 307 20.04 -7.86 -14.75
CA LEU A 307 21.26 -8.52 -15.16
C LEU A 307 20.97 -9.94 -15.66
N GLY A 308 21.33 -10.20 -16.90
CA GLY A 308 21.16 -11.52 -17.53
C GLY A 308 19.87 -11.70 -18.32
N SER A 309 19.04 -10.68 -18.38
CA SER A 309 17.90 -10.61 -19.28
C SER A 309 18.27 -9.90 -20.58
N GLU A 310 17.52 -10.14 -21.65
CA GLU A 310 17.67 -9.48 -22.95
C GLU A 310 16.37 -8.75 -23.29
N PHE A 311 16.51 -7.52 -23.80
CA PHE A 311 15.39 -6.65 -24.15
C PHE A 311 15.59 -6.08 -25.55
N ASP A 312 14.51 -5.65 -26.18
CA ASP A 312 14.57 -4.92 -27.45
C ASP A 312 14.95 -3.45 -27.20
N GLY A 313 14.49 -2.86 -26.12
CA GLY A 313 14.83 -1.52 -25.67
C GLY A 313 15.04 -1.44 -24.16
N ILE A 314 15.99 -0.61 -23.73
CA ILE A 314 16.26 -0.37 -22.32
C ILE A 314 16.42 1.12 -22.04
N TRP A 315 15.76 1.60 -20.97
CA TRP A 315 15.98 2.93 -20.42
C TRP A 315 16.61 2.80 -19.03
N ILE A 316 17.75 3.47 -18.82
CA ILE A 316 18.47 3.43 -17.55
C ILE A 316 18.40 4.81 -16.91
N LEU A 317 17.71 4.93 -15.76
CA LEU A 317 17.61 6.15 -14.99
C LEU A 317 18.83 6.35 -14.09
N SER A 318 18.98 7.60 -13.65
CA SER A 318 20.01 8.01 -12.68
C SER A 318 21.43 7.63 -13.10
N LEU A 319 21.78 7.88 -14.36
CA LEU A 319 23.14 7.66 -14.90
C LEU A 319 24.13 8.75 -14.47
N ASP A 320 24.07 9.16 -13.21
CA ASP A 320 24.90 10.17 -12.60
C ASP A 320 26.10 9.58 -11.82
N ASN A 321 27.04 10.45 -11.46
CA ASN A 321 28.25 10.11 -10.72
C ASN A 321 27.99 9.73 -9.25
N HIS A 322 26.83 10.08 -8.67
CA HIS A 322 26.45 9.71 -7.30
C HIS A 322 25.83 8.32 -7.23
N THR A 323 25.16 7.89 -8.29
CA THR A 323 24.58 6.54 -8.40
C THR A 323 25.58 5.52 -8.98
N TRP A 324 26.44 5.94 -9.93
CA TRP A 324 27.38 5.10 -10.64
C TRP A 324 28.81 5.70 -10.60
N PRO A 325 29.70 5.20 -9.73
CA PRO A 325 29.62 3.95 -8.95
C PRO A 325 28.85 4.04 -7.63
N GLY A 326 28.47 5.22 -7.19
CA GLY A 326 27.82 5.45 -5.90
C GLY A 326 28.77 5.40 -4.70
N PRO A 327 28.26 5.66 -3.50
CA PRO A 327 29.05 5.68 -2.28
C PRO A 327 29.43 4.28 -1.81
N VAL A 328 30.63 4.15 -1.26
CA VAL A 328 31.08 2.93 -0.61
C VAL A 328 30.40 2.78 0.76
N LYS A 329 29.56 1.77 0.91
CA LYS A 329 28.91 1.45 2.18
C LYS A 329 29.78 0.52 3.01
N ARG A 330 30.39 1.03 4.08
CA ARG A 330 31.18 0.24 5.04
C ARG A 330 30.30 -0.17 6.20
N ASP A 331 30.47 -1.39 6.69
CA ASP A 331 29.80 -1.85 7.90
C ASP A 331 30.57 -1.33 9.14
N PRO A 332 29.96 -0.50 10.00
CA PRO A 332 30.64 0.05 11.16
C PRO A 332 30.99 -1.00 12.22
N LEU A 333 30.36 -2.18 12.19
CA LEU A 333 30.60 -3.27 13.14
C LEU A 333 31.76 -4.17 12.72
N ILE A 334 32.21 -4.10 11.47
CA ILE A 334 33.32 -4.89 10.97
C ILE A 334 34.61 -4.04 10.98
N PRO A 335 35.69 -4.46 11.66
CA PRO A 335 36.95 -3.72 11.64
C PRO A 335 37.48 -3.50 10.22
N ALA A 336 38.00 -2.30 9.92
CA ALA A 336 38.43 -1.88 8.59
C ALA A 336 39.44 -2.83 7.94
N ARG A 337 40.33 -3.47 8.74
CA ARG A 337 41.33 -4.44 8.25
C ARG A 337 40.69 -5.67 7.58
N TYR A 338 39.50 -6.09 8.04
CA TYR A 338 38.80 -7.21 7.42
C TYR A 338 37.99 -6.75 6.19
N GLN A 339 37.43 -5.54 6.26
CA GLN A 339 36.71 -4.96 5.14
C GLN A 339 37.60 -4.69 3.92
N ALA A 340 38.89 -4.39 4.12
CA ALA A 340 39.84 -4.14 3.03
C ALA A 340 39.96 -5.33 2.04
N ASN A 341 39.64 -6.54 2.49
CA ASN A 341 39.68 -7.77 1.65
C ASN A 341 38.30 -8.09 1.03
N ILE A 342 37.27 -7.28 1.27
CA ILE A 342 35.93 -7.49 0.72
C ILE A 342 35.74 -6.53 -0.45
N PRO A 343 35.69 -7.00 -1.71
CA PRO A 343 35.62 -6.10 -2.89
C PRO A 343 34.44 -5.13 -2.83
N THR A 344 33.29 -5.56 -2.34
CA THR A 344 32.05 -4.76 -2.31
C THR A 344 32.07 -3.57 -1.35
N VAL A 345 33.04 -3.49 -0.45
CA VAL A 345 33.19 -2.38 0.53
C VAL A 345 34.47 -1.58 0.32
N THR A 346 35.18 -1.80 -0.79
CA THR A 346 36.34 -1.00 -1.23
C THR A 346 35.97 -0.12 -2.41
N ALA A 347 36.54 1.08 -2.51
CA ALA A 347 36.24 1.99 -3.63
C ALA A 347 36.54 1.34 -5.01
N LYS A 348 37.67 0.67 -5.11
CA LYS A 348 38.04 -0.06 -6.34
C LYS A 348 37.05 -1.17 -6.67
N GLY A 349 36.70 -2.00 -5.69
CA GLY A 349 35.78 -3.11 -5.92
C GLY A 349 34.36 -2.66 -6.23
N CYS A 350 33.89 -1.55 -5.62
CA CYS A 350 32.62 -0.92 -5.99
C CYS A 350 32.66 -0.41 -7.43
N LEU A 351 33.75 0.29 -7.82
CA LEU A 351 33.94 0.78 -9.18
C LEU A 351 33.93 -0.37 -10.21
N ASP A 352 34.71 -1.41 -9.95
CA ASP A 352 34.78 -2.59 -10.83
C ASP A 352 33.41 -3.27 -10.95
N ARG A 353 32.71 -3.47 -9.84
CA ARG A 353 31.38 -4.07 -9.81
C ARG A 353 30.39 -3.24 -10.62
N ARG A 354 30.26 -1.94 -10.33
CA ARG A 354 29.34 -1.04 -11.03
C ARG A 354 29.63 -0.91 -12.51
N SER A 355 30.93 -0.92 -12.90
CA SER A 355 31.32 -0.95 -14.31
C SER A 355 30.86 -2.23 -15.01
N ILE A 356 30.95 -3.39 -14.36
CA ILE A 356 30.49 -4.65 -14.90
C ILE A 356 28.96 -4.70 -15.01
N GLU A 357 28.25 -4.24 -13.98
CA GLU A 357 26.78 -4.16 -13.96
C GLU A 357 26.27 -3.28 -15.11
N LEU A 358 26.81 -2.06 -15.22
CA LEU A 358 26.39 -1.09 -16.23
C LEU A 358 26.69 -1.58 -17.66
N LYS A 359 27.86 -2.19 -17.88
CA LYS A 359 28.19 -2.84 -19.17
C LYS A 359 27.24 -4.01 -19.49
N GLY A 360 26.86 -4.79 -18.47
CA GLY A 360 25.87 -5.85 -18.59
C GLY A 360 24.52 -5.33 -19.04
N LEU A 361 24.03 -4.26 -18.43
CA LEU A 361 22.76 -3.62 -18.80
C LEU A 361 22.80 -3.07 -20.23
N VAL A 362 23.83 -2.31 -20.60
CA VAL A 362 23.95 -1.73 -21.93
C VAL A 362 24.08 -2.81 -23.02
N SER A 363 24.70 -3.95 -22.71
CA SER A 363 24.82 -5.06 -23.67
C SER A 363 23.56 -5.95 -23.76
N SER A 364 22.57 -5.73 -22.92
CA SER A 364 21.31 -6.49 -22.90
C SER A 364 20.33 -6.08 -24.00
N SER A 365 20.53 -4.91 -24.62
CA SER A 365 19.64 -4.37 -25.64
C SER A 365 20.40 -3.75 -26.81
N SER A 366 19.75 -3.69 -27.97
CA SER A 366 20.26 -2.94 -29.14
C SER A 366 19.94 -1.45 -29.06
N THR A 367 18.89 -1.06 -28.33
CA THR A 367 18.46 0.32 -28.13
C THR A 367 18.58 0.68 -26.66
N VAL A 368 19.50 1.59 -26.34
CA VAL A 368 19.78 2.01 -24.96
C VAL A 368 19.64 3.52 -24.85
N VAL A 369 18.77 3.94 -23.95
CA VAL A 369 18.60 5.34 -23.53
C VAL A 369 19.05 5.46 -22.09
N GLY A 370 19.80 6.50 -21.79
CA GLY A 370 20.19 6.84 -20.43
C GLY A 370 19.62 8.18 -20.01
N SER A 371 19.42 8.36 -18.71
CA SER A 371 18.98 9.67 -18.18
C SER A 371 19.54 9.92 -16.79
N TYR A 372 19.60 11.19 -16.40
CA TYR A 372 19.89 11.60 -15.03
C TYR A 372 19.32 12.98 -14.73
N ILE A 373 19.15 13.31 -13.46
CA ILE A 373 18.72 14.64 -13.00
C ILE A 373 19.93 15.56 -12.81
N ARG A 374 19.82 16.81 -13.26
CA ARG A 374 20.94 17.78 -13.22
C ARG A 374 21.36 18.18 -11.83
N GLU A 375 20.41 18.30 -10.93
CA GLU A 375 20.65 18.75 -9.56
C GLU A 375 19.75 17.97 -8.60
N ALA A 376 20.33 17.46 -7.53
CA ALA A 376 19.62 16.83 -6.43
C ALA A 376 20.07 17.44 -5.10
N ASP A 377 19.13 17.89 -4.27
CA ASP A 377 19.39 18.49 -2.95
C ASP A 377 20.42 19.65 -2.98
N GLY A 378 20.43 20.46 -4.04
CA GLY A 378 21.36 21.56 -4.22
C GLY A 378 22.77 21.15 -4.69
N ILE A 379 22.94 19.88 -5.09
CA ILE A 379 24.19 19.34 -5.60
C ILE A 379 24.03 19.05 -7.09
N SER A 380 24.94 19.62 -7.90
CA SER A 380 24.98 19.34 -9.34
C SER A 380 25.49 17.94 -9.61
N ASN A 381 24.75 17.21 -10.44
CA ASN A 381 25.12 15.90 -10.93
C ASN A 381 25.81 15.98 -12.28
N GLU A 382 26.74 15.06 -12.49
CA GLU A 382 27.41 14.86 -13.77
C GLU A 382 27.13 13.43 -14.27
N CYS A 383 27.12 13.26 -15.58
CA CYS A 383 26.99 11.94 -16.18
C CYS A 383 28.10 11.01 -15.70
N THR A 384 27.76 9.74 -15.45
CA THR A 384 28.75 8.74 -15.03
C THR A 384 29.92 8.59 -16.04
N GLY A 385 31.14 8.55 -15.54
CA GLY A 385 32.33 8.26 -16.34
C GLY A 385 32.54 6.78 -16.68
N LEU A 386 31.61 5.88 -16.30
CA LEU A 386 31.74 4.43 -16.52
C LEU A 386 31.35 3.98 -17.94
N LEU A 387 30.67 4.85 -18.70
CA LEU A 387 30.22 4.59 -20.07
C LEU A 387 30.79 5.61 -21.07
N LYS A 388 30.92 5.18 -22.32
CA LYS A 388 31.08 6.10 -23.43
C LYS A 388 29.69 6.58 -23.85
N VAL A 389 29.46 7.88 -23.79
CA VAL A 389 28.22 8.53 -24.14
C VAL A 389 28.38 9.20 -25.49
N SER A 390 27.43 8.99 -26.41
CA SER A 390 27.44 9.59 -27.75
C SER A 390 27.03 11.05 -27.74
N SER A 391 26.02 11.36 -26.95
CA SER A 391 25.47 12.72 -26.79
C SER A 391 24.81 12.89 -25.44
N ILE A 392 24.87 14.08 -24.88
CA ILE A 392 24.07 14.50 -23.73
C ILE A 392 23.16 15.62 -24.24
N SER A 393 21.85 15.45 -24.07
CA SER A 393 20.86 16.44 -24.47
C SER A 393 20.05 16.89 -23.28
N ASP A 394 19.97 18.19 -23.09
CA ASP A 394 19.07 18.79 -22.10
C ASP A 394 17.64 18.72 -22.61
N VAL A 395 16.79 18.05 -21.85
CA VAL A 395 15.35 18.06 -22.09
C VAL A 395 14.75 19.11 -21.17
N VAL A 396 14.28 20.19 -21.77
CA VAL A 396 13.40 21.11 -21.06
C VAL A 396 12.02 20.47 -21.10
N SER A 397 11.50 20.08 -19.93
CA SER A 397 10.15 19.53 -19.83
C SER A 397 9.17 20.52 -20.45
N ALA A 398 8.63 20.17 -21.60
CA ALA A 398 7.53 20.96 -22.15
C ALA A 398 6.37 20.86 -21.15
N PRO A 399 5.75 21.96 -20.74
CA PRO A 399 4.57 21.87 -19.92
C PRO A 399 3.59 20.94 -20.65
N LEU A 400 3.10 19.90 -19.94
CA LEU A 400 2.08 19.00 -20.45
C LEU A 400 1.06 19.85 -21.20
N ALA A 401 0.82 19.54 -22.48
CA ALA A 401 -0.19 20.24 -23.26
C ALA A 401 -1.46 20.24 -22.42
N ALA A 402 -1.87 21.43 -22.00
CA ALA A 402 -3.05 21.55 -21.17
C ALA A 402 -4.21 20.87 -21.92
N ALA A 403 -4.82 19.88 -21.29
CA ALA A 403 -6.03 19.30 -21.85
C ALA A 403 -7.00 20.44 -22.18
N PRO A 404 -7.68 20.40 -23.32
CA PRO A 404 -8.65 21.43 -23.65
C PRO A 404 -9.67 21.50 -22.49
N LEU A 405 -9.61 22.61 -21.74
CA LEU A 405 -10.54 22.84 -20.65
C LEU A 405 -11.91 23.16 -21.25
N GLU A 406 -12.92 22.45 -20.81
CA GLU A 406 -14.31 22.83 -21.08
C GLU A 406 -14.63 24.09 -20.26
N ILE A 407 -14.95 25.19 -20.94
CA ILE A 407 -15.37 26.43 -20.28
C ILE A 407 -16.86 26.36 -20.07
N ILE A 408 -17.28 26.11 -18.84
CA ILE A 408 -18.70 26.17 -18.45
C ILE A 408 -19.05 27.61 -18.15
N GLU A 409 -19.65 28.29 -19.13
CA GLU A 409 -19.94 29.74 -19.01
C GLU A 409 -21.06 30.09 -18.00
N ASN A 410 -21.90 29.14 -17.58
CA ASN A 410 -23.10 29.42 -16.79
C ASN A 410 -23.38 28.37 -15.69
N ASP A 411 -22.38 27.99 -14.92
CA ASP A 411 -22.60 27.14 -13.71
C ASP A 411 -22.99 27.99 -12.48
N ILE A 412 -23.81 29.04 -12.70
CA ILE A 412 -24.20 29.96 -11.63
C ILE A 412 -25.52 29.53 -10.96
N LEU A 413 -26.28 28.67 -11.59
CA LEU A 413 -27.62 28.29 -11.13
C LEU A 413 -27.56 27.03 -10.29
N ALA A 414 -27.48 27.21 -8.97
CA ALA A 414 -27.72 26.12 -8.04
C ALA A 414 -29.14 25.52 -8.25
N PRO A 415 -29.31 24.18 -8.23
CA PRO A 415 -30.63 23.55 -8.34
C PRO A 415 -31.61 24.13 -7.30
N ALA A 416 -32.87 24.23 -7.70
CA ALA A 416 -33.92 24.75 -6.80
C ALA A 416 -34.02 23.93 -5.51
N LEU A 417 -34.38 24.56 -4.40
CA LEU A 417 -34.62 23.86 -3.14
C LEU A 417 -35.92 23.07 -3.25
N GLU A 418 -35.86 21.79 -2.96
CA GLU A 418 -37.06 20.92 -2.86
C GLU A 418 -37.85 21.18 -1.57
N SER A 419 -37.21 21.76 -0.55
CA SER A 419 -37.81 22.06 0.76
C SER A 419 -37.60 23.52 1.16
N VAL A 420 -38.65 24.15 1.72
CA VAL A 420 -38.58 25.52 2.23
C VAL A 420 -37.78 25.65 3.54
N LYS A 421 -37.44 24.53 4.18
CA LYS A 421 -36.71 24.54 5.47
C LYS A 421 -35.23 24.19 5.27
N ILE A 422 -34.35 25.15 5.52
CA ILE A 422 -32.89 24.94 5.59
C ILE A 422 -32.49 24.83 7.06
N ARG A 423 -31.73 23.76 7.39
CA ARG A 423 -31.19 23.59 8.75
C ARG A 423 -30.03 24.57 8.99
N GLY A 424 -29.96 25.17 10.19
CA GLY A 424 -28.83 26.02 10.58
C GLY A 424 -29.24 27.40 11.17
N GLY A 425 -30.52 27.72 11.24
CA GLY A 425 -30.99 28.95 11.88
C GLY A 425 -30.31 30.22 11.35
N ILE A 426 -29.91 31.14 12.23
CA ILE A 426 -29.22 32.39 11.90
C ILE A 426 -27.83 32.15 11.24
N GLY A 427 -27.25 30.97 11.46
CA GLY A 427 -25.99 30.58 10.81
C GLY A 427 -26.07 30.54 9.28
N VAL A 428 -27.27 30.27 8.74
CA VAL A 428 -27.48 30.29 7.27
C VAL A 428 -27.28 31.70 6.73
N LEU A 429 -27.86 32.71 7.41
CA LEU A 429 -27.75 34.11 6.99
C LEU A 429 -26.30 34.61 7.11
N ARG A 430 -25.62 34.23 8.19
CA ARG A 430 -24.21 34.58 8.37
C ARG A 430 -23.34 33.97 7.26
N ASP A 431 -23.48 32.66 7.04
CA ASP A 431 -22.70 31.96 6.06
C ASP A 431 -22.97 32.47 4.63
N GLN A 432 -24.26 32.84 4.35
CA GLN A 432 -24.62 33.47 3.07
C GLN A 432 -24.02 34.87 2.90
N SER A 433 -23.95 35.65 4.00
CA SER A 433 -23.32 36.98 3.97
C SER A 433 -21.81 36.93 3.81
N ASP A 434 -21.17 35.96 4.50
CA ASP A 434 -19.72 35.82 4.48
C ASP A 434 -19.22 35.22 3.14
N CYS A 435 -19.89 34.17 2.64
CA CYS A 435 -19.58 33.49 1.41
C CYS A 435 -20.80 32.67 0.92
N PRO A 436 -21.49 33.08 -0.16
CA PRO A 436 -22.63 32.35 -0.71
C PRO A 436 -22.31 30.89 -1.08
N PHE A 437 -21.11 30.64 -1.61
CA PHE A 437 -20.67 29.27 -1.93
C PHE A 437 -20.55 28.42 -0.66
N ARG A 438 -20.01 28.96 0.43
CA ARG A 438 -19.94 28.25 1.71
C ARG A 438 -21.33 27.91 2.24
N ALA A 439 -22.27 28.86 2.15
CA ALA A 439 -23.66 28.61 2.55
C ALA A 439 -24.30 27.51 1.70
N PHE A 440 -24.07 27.53 0.40
CA PHE A 440 -24.53 26.47 -0.51
C PHE A 440 -23.92 25.11 -0.14
N ALA A 441 -22.58 25.02 -0.06
CA ALA A 441 -21.88 23.78 0.23
C ALA A 441 -22.28 23.20 1.60
N GLN A 442 -22.20 24.01 2.67
CA GLN A 442 -22.39 23.51 4.04
C GLN A 442 -23.88 23.35 4.42
N ARG A 443 -24.76 24.24 3.97
CA ARG A 443 -26.17 24.26 4.43
C ARG A 443 -27.10 23.52 3.47
N ARG A 444 -26.76 23.45 2.19
CA ARG A 444 -27.57 22.74 1.19
C ARG A 444 -27.03 21.37 0.84
N LEU A 445 -25.74 21.28 0.57
CA LEU A 445 -25.09 20.01 0.20
C LEU A 445 -24.61 19.20 1.42
N GLY A 446 -24.57 19.80 2.61
CA GLY A 446 -24.07 19.12 3.81
C GLY A 446 -22.58 18.85 3.79
N ALA A 447 -21.81 19.59 2.98
CA ALA A 447 -20.34 19.48 2.89
C ALA A 447 -19.71 20.06 4.17
N LEU A 448 -19.72 19.25 5.22
CA LEU A 448 -19.10 19.54 6.52
C LEU A 448 -17.88 18.64 6.70
N ASP A 449 -16.87 19.15 7.39
CA ASP A 449 -15.76 18.32 7.81
C ASP A 449 -16.25 17.14 8.65
N VAL A 450 -15.84 15.94 8.31
CA VAL A 450 -16.08 14.76 9.13
C VAL A 450 -15.16 14.85 10.35
N PRO A 451 -15.68 14.85 11.59
CA PRO A 451 -14.84 14.95 12.77
C PRO A 451 -13.89 13.76 12.87
N VAL A 452 -12.60 14.04 13.12
CA VAL A 452 -11.61 12.99 13.34
C VAL A 452 -11.85 12.37 14.72
N PRO A 453 -12.12 11.06 14.78
CA PRO A 453 -12.34 10.37 16.05
C PRO A 453 -11.11 10.48 16.96
N ARG A 454 -11.33 10.84 18.23
CA ARG A 454 -10.26 10.98 19.23
C ARG A 454 -10.60 10.19 20.49
N PRO A 455 -9.59 9.57 21.14
CA PRO A 455 -9.81 8.90 22.43
C PRO A 455 -10.28 9.89 23.49
N GLY A 456 -11.27 9.47 24.29
CA GLY A 456 -11.77 10.24 25.41
C GLY A 456 -12.88 11.24 25.03
N ILE A 457 -13.27 12.06 26.00
CA ILE A 457 -14.32 13.07 25.86
C ILE A 457 -13.69 14.42 25.57
N ASP A 458 -13.94 14.97 24.39
CA ASP A 458 -13.47 16.30 24.04
C ASP A 458 -14.25 17.41 24.77
N ARG A 459 -13.79 18.67 24.63
CA ARG A 459 -14.40 19.81 25.31
C ARG A 459 -15.85 20.05 24.87
N MET A 460 -16.18 19.79 23.61
CA MET A 460 -17.51 20.00 23.06
C MET A 460 -18.48 18.94 23.57
N LEU A 461 -18.10 17.65 23.49
CA LEU A 461 -18.86 16.52 24.02
C LEU A 461 -19.09 16.66 25.53
N ARG A 462 -18.07 17.07 26.28
CA ARG A 462 -18.20 17.38 27.71
C ARG A 462 -19.23 18.46 27.95
N GLY A 463 -19.23 19.52 27.13
CA GLY A 463 -20.21 20.57 27.19
C GLY A 463 -21.63 20.04 26.95
N ILE A 464 -21.84 19.25 25.93
CA ILE A 464 -23.11 18.62 25.56
C ILE A 464 -23.65 17.77 26.72
N TYR A 465 -22.80 16.90 27.31
CA TYR A 465 -23.23 16.07 28.45
C TYR A 465 -23.60 16.89 29.68
N ILE A 466 -22.80 17.93 29.99
CA ILE A 466 -23.16 18.85 31.11
C ILE A 466 -24.49 19.54 30.85
N HIS A 467 -24.72 20.05 29.65
CA HIS A 467 -25.98 20.68 29.29
C HIS A 467 -27.16 19.71 29.37
N ARG A 468 -26.95 18.46 28.91
CA ARG A 468 -27.99 17.42 28.99
C ARG A 468 -28.31 17.05 30.44
N ALA A 469 -27.27 16.83 31.26
CA ALA A 469 -27.47 16.55 32.69
C ALA A 469 -28.17 17.69 33.42
N LEU A 470 -27.82 18.95 33.12
CA LEU A 470 -28.52 20.12 33.66
C LEU A 470 -29.99 20.22 33.18
N GLU A 471 -30.23 19.92 31.91
CA GLU A 471 -31.59 19.87 31.37
C GLU A 471 -32.46 18.84 32.11
N LEU A 472 -31.93 17.62 32.30
CA LEU A 472 -32.65 16.56 33.01
C LEU A 472 -32.84 16.92 34.49
N PHE A 473 -31.86 17.50 35.13
CA PHE A 473 -31.96 17.98 36.50
C PHE A 473 -33.06 19.04 36.66
N TRP A 474 -33.13 20.03 35.75
CA TRP A 474 -34.12 21.10 35.80
C TRP A 474 -35.53 20.67 35.39
N ARG A 475 -35.69 19.62 34.60
CA ARG A 475 -37.01 19.07 34.24
C ARG A 475 -37.82 18.55 35.45
N GLU A 476 -37.10 18.19 36.52
CA GLU A 476 -37.71 17.70 37.76
C GLU A 476 -37.98 18.82 38.80
N MET A 477 -37.87 20.09 38.40
CA MET A 477 -38.08 21.24 39.29
C MET A 477 -39.02 22.24 38.64
N ASP A 478 -39.98 22.73 39.43
CA ASP A 478 -40.93 23.72 38.96
C ASP A 478 -40.36 25.16 39.02
N GLY A 479 -39.22 25.37 39.67
CA GLY A 479 -38.57 26.66 39.74
C GLY A 479 -37.43 26.79 40.75
N TYR A 480 -36.93 28.02 40.89
CA TYR A 480 -35.83 28.36 41.79
C TYR A 480 -36.09 28.05 43.28
N GLU A 481 -37.38 28.16 43.72
CA GLU A 481 -37.77 27.85 45.11
C GLU A 481 -37.55 26.38 45.46
N ASP A 482 -37.69 25.47 44.52
CA ASP A 482 -37.41 24.04 44.72
C ASP A 482 -35.92 23.75 44.84
N LEU A 483 -35.10 24.50 44.08
CA LEU A 483 -33.64 24.40 44.21
C LEU A 483 -33.15 24.77 45.60
N ILE A 484 -33.69 25.84 46.21
CA ILE A 484 -33.30 26.33 47.55
C ILE A 484 -33.71 25.32 48.65
N LYS A 485 -34.79 24.59 48.47
CA LYS A 485 -35.27 23.56 49.41
C LYS A 485 -34.46 22.25 49.35
N LEU A 486 -33.60 22.07 48.33
CA LEU A 486 -32.82 20.86 48.20
C LEU A 486 -31.74 20.76 49.28
N THR A 487 -31.73 19.66 49.97
CA THR A 487 -30.60 19.30 50.83
C THR A 487 -29.42 18.79 49.96
N LYS A 488 -28.19 18.86 50.47
CA LYS A 488 -27.02 18.32 49.74
C LYS A 488 -27.23 16.86 49.30
N LYS A 489 -27.91 16.07 50.11
CA LYS A 489 -28.17 14.64 49.80
C LYS A 489 -29.19 14.50 48.66
N SER A 490 -30.31 15.19 48.70
CA SER A 490 -31.33 15.14 47.66
C SER A 490 -30.85 15.77 46.33
N ALA A 491 -29.99 16.78 46.41
CA ALA A 491 -29.35 17.33 45.23
C ALA A 491 -28.39 16.31 44.56
N ALA A 492 -27.57 15.61 45.36
CA ALA A 492 -26.70 14.56 44.84
C ALA A 492 -27.47 13.39 44.21
N GLU A 493 -28.57 12.96 44.82
CA GLU A 493 -29.47 11.91 44.26
C GLU A 493 -30.04 12.32 42.90
N LYS A 494 -30.54 13.57 42.77
CA LYS A 494 -31.07 14.11 41.51
C LYS A 494 -29.99 14.28 40.46
N ILE A 495 -28.77 14.67 40.83
CA ILE A 495 -27.64 14.79 39.92
C ILE A 495 -27.22 13.38 39.39
N ASN A 496 -27.09 12.42 40.28
CA ASN A 496 -26.76 11.03 39.87
C ASN A 496 -27.82 10.50 38.90
N LYS A 497 -29.10 10.67 39.19
CA LYS A 497 -30.19 10.25 38.29
C LYS A 497 -30.18 10.97 36.94
N ALA A 498 -29.63 12.19 36.87
CA ALA A 498 -29.54 12.96 35.63
C ALA A 498 -28.25 12.57 34.83
N VAL A 499 -27.30 11.91 35.46
CA VAL A 499 -26.02 11.46 34.84
C VAL A 499 -26.13 10.01 34.40
N ASP A 500 -26.88 9.14 35.11
CA ASP A 500 -27.21 7.77 34.71
C ASP A 500 -28.22 7.77 33.53
#